data_59b288b8f7f1c289968be352fe89a03c
#
_entry.id   59b288b8f7f1c289968be352fe89a03c
#
_cell.length_a   1.000
_cell.length_b   1.000
_cell.length_c   1.000
_cell.angle_alpha   90.00
_cell.angle_beta   90.00
_cell.angle_gamma   90.00
#
_symmetry.space_group_name_H-M   'P 1'
#
loop_
_entity.id
_entity.type
_entity.pdbx_description
1 polymer ?
#
loop_
_entity_poly.entity_id
_entity_poly.type
_entity_poly.pdbx_seq_one_letter_code
_entity_poly.pdbx_strand_id
1 'polypeptide(L)'
;MNTQIKHYILEHEDELIQNRRYLHQHPELSLEEFKTTQFIAQELDKLKVPYRLMEPTGVLAEIKGLEPGKTVLLRADMDALSIDELNHHLDYCSVEAGKMHACGHDAHTSMLLSALKALLSVKDQIKGTVRFIFQPAEEIGQGAKKMVEQGVLDDVDNVFGIHLQAVS
;
A
#
# COMPACT_ATOMS: atom_id res chain seq x y z
N MET A 1 -21.92 3.01 6.83
CA MET A 1 -20.53 3.03 6.36
C MET A 1 -19.61 2.19 7.22
N ASN A 2 -19.34 2.50 8.49
CA ASN A 2 -18.37 1.77 9.33
C ASN A 2 -18.63 0.25 9.42
N THR A 3 -19.88 -0.17 9.64
CA THR A 3 -20.26 -1.60 9.69
C THR A 3 -20.03 -2.32 8.35
N GLN A 4 -20.30 -1.66 7.22
CA GLN A 4 -20.09 -2.22 5.89
C GLN A 4 -18.61 -2.40 5.58
N ILE A 5 -17.76 -1.40 5.91
CA ILE A 5 -16.31 -1.50 5.77
C ILE A 5 -15.76 -2.68 6.60
N LYS A 6 -16.18 -2.78 7.87
CA LYS A 6 -15.76 -3.87 8.74
C LYS A 6 -16.16 -5.24 8.17
N HIS A 7 -17.39 -5.36 7.70
CA HIS A 7 -17.90 -6.60 7.10
C HIS A 7 -17.12 -6.97 5.86
N TYR A 8 -16.89 -6.01 4.96
CA TYR A 8 -16.06 -6.23 3.76
C TYR A 8 -14.67 -6.77 4.09
N ILE A 9 -13.99 -6.16 5.07
CA ILE A 9 -12.63 -6.59 5.46
C ILE A 9 -12.63 -8.02 6.00
N LEU A 10 -13.61 -8.38 6.84
CA LEU A 10 -13.73 -9.74 7.39
C LEU A 10 -14.04 -10.79 6.32
N GLU A 11 -14.84 -10.44 5.31
CA GLU A 11 -15.15 -11.35 4.19
C GLU A 11 -13.97 -11.54 3.22
N HIS A 12 -13.02 -10.60 3.20
CA HIS A 12 -11.87 -10.61 2.28
C HIS A 12 -10.52 -10.75 3.01
N GLU A 13 -10.53 -11.28 4.23
CA GLU A 13 -9.32 -11.48 5.04
C GLU A 13 -8.30 -12.39 4.35
N ASP A 14 -8.77 -13.47 3.71
CA ASP A 14 -7.91 -14.39 2.96
C ASP A 14 -7.16 -13.69 1.83
N GLU A 15 -7.80 -12.78 1.12
CA GLU A 15 -7.17 -12.01 0.05
C GLU A 15 -6.07 -11.07 0.59
N LEU A 16 -6.33 -10.41 1.73
CA LEU A 16 -5.33 -9.59 2.41
C LEU A 16 -4.10 -10.43 2.79
N ILE A 17 -4.33 -11.60 3.39
CA ILE A 17 -3.26 -12.53 3.79
C ILE A 17 -2.46 -13.02 2.57
N GLN A 18 -3.15 -13.37 1.46
CA GLN A 18 -2.49 -13.81 0.22
C GLN A 18 -1.63 -12.70 -0.39
N ASN A 19 -2.15 -11.48 -0.46
CA ASN A 19 -1.40 -10.32 -0.94
C ASN A 19 -0.15 -10.07 -0.09
N ARG A 20 -0.28 -10.11 1.24
CA ARG A 20 0.83 -9.96 2.17
C ARG A 20 1.89 -11.04 1.96
N ARG A 21 1.48 -12.31 1.85
CA ARG A 21 2.40 -13.43 1.64
C ARG A 21 3.13 -13.35 0.30
N TYR A 22 2.41 -12.95 -0.76
CA TYR A 22 3.01 -12.72 -2.07
C TYR A 22 4.08 -11.63 -2.03
N LEU A 23 3.78 -10.47 -1.44
CA LEU A 23 4.74 -9.38 -1.29
C LEU A 23 5.93 -9.79 -0.43
N HIS A 24 5.69 -10.53 0.65
CA HIS A 24 6.75 -11.05 1.52
C HIS A 24 7.72 -11.98 0.81
N GLN A 25 7.21 -12.83 -0.09
CA GLN A 25 8.03 -13.72 -0.91
C GLN A 25 8.88 -12.99 -1.96
N HIS A 26 8.46 -11.80 -2.39
CA HIS A 26 9.06 -11.05 -3.49
C HIS A 26 9.53 -9.65 -3.06
N PRO A 27 10.39 -9.54 -2.02
CA PRO A 27 10.84 -8.26 -1.53
C PRO A 27 11.76 -7.55 -2.53
N GLU A 28 11.57 -6.25 -2.68
CA GLU A 28 12.41 -5.38 -3.50
C GLU A 28 12.97 -4.25 -2.67
N LEU A 29 14.23 -3.86 -2.94
CA LEU A 29 14.92 -2.81 -2.19
C LEU A 29 14.41 -1.42 -2.59
N SER A 30 14.74 -0.44 -1.75
CA SER A 30 14.43 0.98 -1.97
C SER A 30 14.83 1.45 -3.37
N LEU A 31 13.91 2.10 -4.09
CA LEU A 31 14.01 2.58 -5.48
C LEU A 31 14.12 1.46 -6.56
N GLU A 32 13.97 0.20 -6.17
CA GLU A 32 13.97 -0.97 -7.06
C GLU A 32 12.62 -1.72 -7.02
N GLU A 33 11.59 -1.16 -6.42
CA GLU A 33 10.28 -1.78 -6.16
C GLU A 33 9.40 -1.85 -7.43
N PHE A 34 10.00 -2.31 -8.56
CA PHE A 34 9.33 -2.32 -9.87
C PHE A 34 8.21 -3.36 -9.94
N LYS A 35 8.46 -4.60 -9.47
CA LYS A 35 7.46 -5.67 -9.48
C LYS A 35 6.35 -5.38 -8.46
N THR A 36 6.71 -4.83 -7.30
CA THR A 36 5.75 -4.39 -6.28
C THR A 36 4.85 -3.28 -6.81
N THR A 37 5.43 -2.28 -7.48
CA THR A 37 4.68 -1.21 -8.17
C THR A 37 3.72 -1.81 -9.22
N GLN A 38 4.21 -2.75 -10.04
CA GLN A 38 3.40 -3.41 -11.06
C GLN A 38 2.28 -4.27 -10.45
N PHE A 39 2.55 -4.98 -9.36
CA PHE A 39 1.54 -5.75 -8.63
C PHE A 39 0.40 -4.86 -8.15
N ILE A 40 0.73 -3.73 -7.51
CA ILE A 40 -0.26 -2.75 -7.05
C ILE A 40 -1.07 -2.20 -8.23
N ALA A 41 -0.42 -1.81 -9.32
CA ALA A 41 -1.07 -1.30 -10.52
C ALA A 41 -2.07 -2.33 -11.10
N GLN A 42 -1.68 -3.61 -11.18
CA GLN A 42 -2.56 -4.68 -11.65
C GLN A 42 -3.79 -4.88 -10.75
N GLU A 43 -3.64 -4.77 -9.43
CA GLU A 43 -4.79 -4.82 -8.51
C GLU A 43 -5.75 -3.63 -8.73
N LEU A 44 -5.21 -2.44 -8.96
CA LEU A 44 -6.01 -1.24 -9.26
C LEU A 44 -6.72 -1.33 -10.62
N ASP A 45 -6.08 -1.93 -11.63
CA ASP A 45 -6.69 -2.18 -12.95
C ASP A 45 -7.90 -3.11 -12.85
N LYS A 46 -7.79 -4.21 -12.07
CA LYS A 46 -8.91 -5.13 -11.80
C LYS A 46 -10.12 -4.41 -11.20
N LEU A 47 -9.86 -3.43 -10.34
CA LEU A 47 -10.86 -2.62 -9.65
C LEU A 47 -11.34 -1.43 -10.47
N LYS A 48 -10.72 -1.12 -11.61
CA LYS A 48 -10.94 0.08 -12.42
C LYS A 48 -10.79 1.37 -11.62
N VAL A 49 -9.87 1.38 -10.66
CA VAL A 49 -9.52 2.57 -9.89
C VAL A 49 -8.46 3.37 -10.64
N PRO A 50 -8.67 4.67 -10.89
CA PRO A 50 -7.66 5.50 -11.55
C PRO A 50 -6.43 5.63 -10.67
N TYR A 51 -5.25 5.51 -11.29
CA TYR A 51 -3.98 5.67 -10.60
C TYR A 51 -2.93 6.34 -11.51
N ARG A 52 -1.85 6.77 -10.89
CA ARG A 52 -0.63 7.26 -11.55
C ARG A 52 0.58 6.51 -10.99
N LEU A 53 1.43 6.01 -11.88
CA LEU A 53 2.74 5.51 -11.50
C LEU A 53 3.64 6.67 -11.10
N MET A 54 4.44 6.46 -10.07
CA MET A 54 5.38 7.43 -9.56
C MET A 54 6.81 7.08 -10.02
N GLU A 55 7.67 8.07 -10.11
CA GLU A 55 9.06 7.88 -10.55
C GLU A 55 10.02 7.83 -9.37
N PRO A 56 10.94 6.84 -9.32
CA PRO A 56 11.12 5.72 -10.25
C PRO A 56 10.16 4.56 -10.01
N THR A 57 9.54 4.47 -8.82
CA THR A 57 8.63 3.42 -8.37
C THR A 57 7.57 4.03 -7.46
N GLY A 58 6.52 3.26 -7.12
CA GLY A 58 5.41 3.70 -6.29
C GLY A 58 4.15 4.01 -7.07
N VAL A 59 3.04 4.14 -6.35
CA VAL A 59 1.72 4.35 -6.96
C VAL A 59 0.93 5.40 -6.17
N LEU A 60 0.22 6.26 -6.89
CA LEU A 60 -0.81 7.14 -6.35
C LEU A 60 -2.15 6.75 -6.96
N ALA A 61 -3.14 6.42 -6.14
CA ALA A 61 -4.51 6.13 -6.57
C ALA A 61 -5.51 7.04 -5.87
N GLU A 62 -6.69 7.23 -6.47
CA GLU A 62 -7.75 8.07 -5.89
C GLU A 62 -9.13 7.45 -6.03
N ILE A 63 -9.92 7.56 -4.95
CA ILE A 63 -11.36 7.34 -4.96
C ILE A 63 -12.04 8.69 -4.71
N LYS A 64 -12.80 9.16 -5.69
CA LYS A 64 -13.61 10.38 -5.58
C LYS A 64 -15.03 9.99 -5.20
N GLY A 65 -15.52 10.55 -4.09
CA GLY A 65 -16.90 10.43 -3.66
C GLY A 65 -17.87 11.21 -4.58
N LEU A 66 -19.16 11.10 -4.28
CA LEU A 66 -20.21 11.77 -5.08
C LEU A 66 -20.39 13.25 -4.73
N GLU A 67 -20.04 13.65 -3.52
CA GLU A 67 -20.19 15.03 -3.04
C GLU A 67 -18.84 15.69 -2.82
N PRO A 68 -18.72 17.01 -2.99
CA PRO A 68 -17.52 17.74 -2.60
C PRO A 68 -17.18 17.55 -1.12
N GLY A 69 -15.90 17.58 -0.80
CA GLY A 69 -15.41 17.43 0.57
C GLY A 69 -13.89 17.52 0.63
N LYS A 70 -13.34 17.14 1.75
CA LYS A 70 -11.90 17.15 1.99
C LYS A 70 -11.18 16.03 1.22
N THR A 71 -9.89 16.26 0.95
CA THR A 71 -8.99 15.23 0.46
C THR A 71 -8.20 14.63 1.63
N VAL A 72 -8.39 13.33 1.85
CA VAL A 72 -7.66 12.55 2.85
C VAL A 72 -6.69 11.63 2.15
N LEU A 73 -5.43 11.63 2.57
CA LEU A 73 -4.40 10.76 2.03
C LEU A 73 -4.08 9.65 3.03
N LEU A 74 -4.10 8.41 2.55
CA LEU A 74 -3.67 7.21 3.27
C LEU A 74 -2.35 6.72 2.67
N ARG A 75 -1.38 6.39 3.53
CA ARG A 75 -0.01 6.04 3.14
C ARG A 75 0.38 4.66 3.64
N ALA A 76 1.00 3.88 2.77
CA ALA A 76 1.82 2.72 3.13
C ALA A 76 3.18 2.80 2.42
N ASP A 77 4.21 2.34 3.08
CA ASP A 77 5.51 2.06 2.48
C ASP A 77 5.53 0.69 1.82
N MET A 78 6.52 0.42 0.93
CA MET A 78 6.51 -0.78 0.11
C MET A 78 7.88 -1.41 -0.13
N ASP A 79 8.97 -0.79 0.31
CA ASP A 79 10.33 -1.28 0.14
C ASP A 79 10.72 -2.31 1.21
N ALA A 80 11.76 -3.10 0.91
CA ALA A 80 12.31 -4.13 1.78
C ALA A 80 13.76 -3.80 2.17
N LEU A 81 14.30 -4.57 3.11
CA LEU A 81 15.65 -4.45 3.63
C LEU A 81 16.61 -5.47 2.99
N SER A 82 17.89 -5.11 2.89
CA SER A 82 18.97 -6.00 2.46
C SER A 82 19.40 -6.90 3.63
N ILE A 83 18.53 -7.86 3.97
CA ILE A 83 18.69 -8.79 5.10
C ILE A 83 18.32 -10.20 4.62
N ASP A 84 19.09 -11.22 4.98
CA ASP A 84 18.71 -12.61 4.75
C ASP A 84 17.58 -13.02 5.70
N GLU A 85 16.52 -13.58 5.14
CA GLU A 85 15.46 -14.13 5.95
C GLU A 85 15.84 -15.51 6.50
N LEU A 86 15.70 -15.70 7.82
CA LEU A 86 16.01 -16.94 8.50
C LEU A 86 14.79 -17.82 8.78
N ASN A 87 13.59 -17.39 8.39
CA ASN A 87 12.32 -18.08 8.64
C ASN A 87 12.00 -19.14 7.57
N HIS A 88 12.99 -19.93 7.15
CA HIS A 88 12.87 -20.92 6.07
C HIS A 88 11.81 -22.01 6.31
N HIS A 89 11.22 -22.06 7.49
CA HIS A 89 10.10 -22.95 7.81
C HIS A 89 8.73 -22.41 7.33
N LEU A 90 8.67 -21.15 6.93
CA LEU A 90 7.46 -20.53 6.40
C LEU A 90 7.31 -20.81 4.91
N ASP A 91 6.10 -21.17 4.51
CA ASP A 91 5.73 -21.41 3.11
C ASP A 91 5.73 -20.13 2.24
N TYR A 92 5.80 -18.96 2.89
CA TYR A 92 5.89 -17.63 2.26
C TYR A 92 7.20 -16.89 2.58
N CYS A 93 8.26 -17.61 2.99
CA CYS A 93 9.60 -17.04 3.15
C CYS A 93 10.06 -16.36 1.84
N SER A 94 10.89 -15.33 1.94
CA SER A 94 11.49 -14.65 0.78
C SER A 94 12.15 -15.64 -0.18
N VAL A 95 11.86 -15.50 -1.47
CA VAL A 95 12.57 -16.26 -2.54
C VAL A 95 13.72 -15.46 -3.14
N GLU A 96 13.93 -14.24 -2.68
CA GLU A 96 14.97 -13.32 -3.14
C GLU A 96 16.10 -13.32 -2.09
N ALA A 97 17.24 -13.96 -2.41
CA ALA A 97 18.39 -14.05 -1.50
C ALA A 97 18.88 -12.66 -1.06
N GLY A 98 19.13 -12.48 0.23
CA GLY A 98 19.62 -11.23 0.79
C GLY A 98 18.57 -10.11 0.88
N LYS A 99 17.29 -10.42 0.72
CA LYS A 99 16.21 -9.44 0.83
C LYS A 99 15.07 -9.97 1.68
N MET A 100 14.51 -9.13 2.54
CA MET A 100 13.39 -9.46 3.42
C MET A 100 12.54 -8.24 3.75
N HIS A 101 11.22 -8.41 3.80
CA HIS A 101 10.32 -7.44 4.43
C HIS A 101 10.38 -7.52 5.97
N ALA A 102 11.55 -7.16 6.54
CA ALA A 102 11.76 -7.24 7.98
C ALA A 102 11.08 -6.11 8.78
N CYS A 103 10.71 -5.01 8.12
CA CYS A 103 10.00 -3.88 8.72
C CYS A 103 8.47 -3.99 8.60
N GLY A 104 7.95 -4.96 7.85
CA GLY A 104 6.51 -5.20 7.71
C GLY A 104 5.82 -4.38 6.62
N HIS A 105 6.57 -3.80 5.68
CA HIS A 105 5.99 -2.98 4.60
C HIS A 105 5.11 -3.80 3.63
N ASP A 106 5.34 -5.10 3.52
CA ASP A 106 4.45 -6.05 2.85
C ASP A 106 3.03 -6.06 3.47
N ALA A 107 2.96 -6.01 4.80
CA ALA A 107 1.68 -5.93 5.50
C ALA A 107 1.06 -4.53 5.36
N HIS A 108 1.85 -3.45 5.42
CA HIS A 108 1.36 -2.07 5.24
C HIS A 108 0.73 -1.90 3.85
N THR A 109 1.42 -2.34 2.79
CA THR A 109 0.92 -2.32 1.41
C THR A 109 -0.37 -3.14 1.27
N SER A 110 -0.41 -4.34 1.85
CA SER A 110 -1.59 -5.21 1.79
C SER A 110 -2.79 -4.63 2.53
N MET A 111 -2.56 -4.04 3.72
CA MET A 111 -3.59 -3.33 4.47
C MET A 111 -4.13 -2.12 3.70
N LEU A 112 -3.27 -1.36 3.03
CA LEU A 112 -3.71 -0.20 2.24
C LEU A 112 -4.52 -0.61 1.02
N LEU A 113 -4.14 -1.70 0.32
CA LEU A 113 -4.94 -2.28 -0.76
C LEU A 113 -6.31 -2.76 -0.26
N SER A 114 -6.36 -3.44 0.88
CA SER A 114 -7.62 -3.88 1.49
C SER A 114 -8.50 -2.70 1.91
N ALA A 115 -7.91 -1.66 2.50
CA ALA A 115 -8.62 -0.44 2.85
C ALA A 115 -9.19 0.28 1.61
N LEU A 116 -8.44 0.32 0.51
CA LEU A 116 -8.89 0.88 -0.76
C LEU A 116 -10.10 0.10 -1.29
N LYS A 117 -10.04 -1.24 -1.32
CA LYS A 117 -11.14 -2.11 -1.76
C LYS A 117 -12.39 -1.91 -0.90
N ALA A 118 -12.22 -1.86 0.42
CA ALA A 118 -13.31 -1.64 1.35
C ALA A 118 -13.96 -0.25 1.19
N LEU A 119 -13.17 0.80 0.99
CA LEU A 119 -13.67 2.15 0.73
C LEU A 119 -14.34 2.26 -0.64
N LEU A 120 -13.83 1.56 -1.65
CA LEU A 120 -14.47 1.50 -2.96
C LEU A 120 -15.87 0.88 -2.90
N SER A 121 -16.08 -0.13 -2.04
CA SER A 121 -17.40 -0.76 -1.83
C SER A 121 -18.47 0.17 -1.24
N VAL A 122 -18.05 1.28 -0.62
CA VAL A 122 -18.93 2.30 -0.04
C VAL A 122 -18.71 3.68 -0.67
N LYS A 123 -18.17 3.72 -1.88
CA LYS A 123 -17.81 4.96 -2.60
C LYS A 123 -18.93 5.99 -2.62
N ASP A 124 -20.19 5.55 -2.77
CA ASP A 124 -21.37 6.43 -2.81
C ASP A 124 -21.64 7.15 -1.48
N GLN A 125 -21.01 6.72 -0.40
CA GLN A 125 -21.12 7.34 0.92
C GLN A 125 -19.91 8.22 1.27
N ILE A 126 -18.94 8.31 0.37
CA ILE A 126 -17.74 9.14 0.56
C ILE A 126 -18.04 10.57 0.10
N LYS A 127 -17.64 11.55 0.92
CA LYS A 127 -17.59 12.97 0.55
C LYS A 127 -16.13 13.39 0.37
N GLY A 128 -15.85 14.10 -0.73
CA GLY A 128 -14.48 14.48 -1.08
C GLY A 128 -13.71 13.36 -1.75
N THR A 129 -12.40 13.31 -1.49
CA THR A 129 -11.46 12.38 -2.14
C THR A 129 -10.68 11.59 -1.10
N VAL A 130 -10.52 10.29 -1.33
CA VAL A 130 -9.52 9.50 -0.61
C VAL A 130 -8.40 9.17 -1.57
N ARG A 131 -7.20 9.65 -1.24
CA ARG A 131 -5.96 9.43 -1.97
C ARG A 131 -5.16 8.33 -1.27
N PHE A 132 -4.60 7.42 -2.04
CA PHE A 132 -3.79 6.31 -1.55
C PHE A 132 -2.40 6.44 -2.13
N ILE A 133 -1.37 6.44 -1.30
CA ILE A 133 0.01 6.39 -1.77
C ILE A 133 0.70 5.12 -1.27
N PHE A 134 1.27 4.39 -2.24
CA PHE A 134 2.18 3.27 -2.00
C PHE A 134 3.58 3.83 -2.22
N GLN A 135 4.23 4.15 -1.09
CA GLN A 135 5.46 4.93 -1.06
C GLN A 135 6.68 4.02 -1.16
N PRO A 136 7.59 4.22 -2.12
CA PRO A 136 8.86 3.53 -2.19
C PRO A 136 9.89 4.14 -1.21
N ALA A 137 11.03 3.47 -1.05
CA ALA A 137 12.26 4.00 -0.47
C ALA A 137 12.08 4.69 0.89
N GLU A 138 11.30 4.07 1.79
CA GLU A 138 11.15 4.54 3.17
C GLU A 138 12.46 4.34 3.93
N GLU A 139 13.07 3.16 3.82
CA GLU A 139 14.24 2.70 4.57
C GLU A 139 15.52 3.54 4.32
N ILE A 140 15.55 4.29 3.23
CA ILE A 140 16.63 5.24 2.93
C ILE A 140 16.20 6.71 3.04
N GLY A 141 14.97 6.98 3.51
CA GLY A 141 14.43 8.32 3.73
C GLY A 141 14.25 9.18 2.47
N GLN A 142 14.14 8.57 1.28
CA GLN A 142 14.06 9.32 0.02
C GLN A 142 12.67 9.31 -0.64
N GLY A 143 11.89 8.25 -0.43
CA GLY A 143 10.65 8.04 -1.15
C GLY A 143 9.60 9.12 -0.91
N ALA A 144 9.37 9.49 0.34
CA ALA A 144 8.41 10.53 0.69
C ALA A 144 8.72 11.86 -0.02
N LYS A 145 10.00 12.29 0.01
CA LYS A 145 10.45 13.52 -0.68
C LYS A 145 10.16 13.47 -2.17
N LYS A 146 10.56 12.36 -2.84
CA LYS A 146 10.32 12.17 -4.28
C LYS A 146 8.83 12.22 -4.64
N MET A 147 7.97 11.62 -3.83
CA MET A 147 6.53 11.64 -4.06
C MET A 147 5.93 13.04 -3.86
N VAL A 148 6.38 13.77 -2.83
CA VAL A 148 5.96 15.16 -2.59
C VAL A 148 6.36 16.07 -3.75
N GLU A 149 7.57 15.94 -4.27
CA GLU A 149 8.04 16.67 -5.47
C GLU A 149 7.18 16.36 -6.71
N GLN A 150 6.53 15.22 -6.76
CA GLN A 150 5.59 14.82 -7.81
C GLN A 150 4.12 15.19 -7.51
N GLY A 151 3.86 15.99 -6.48
CA GLY A 151 2.56 16.60 -6.20
C GLY A 151 1.57 15.69 -5.46
N VAL A 152 2.03 14.65 -4.72
CA VAL A 152 1.10 13.77 -3.99
C VAL A 152 0.35 14.47 -2.86
N LEU A 153 0.87 15.59 -2.36
CA LEU A 153 0.24 16.39 -1.30
C LEU A 153 -0.59 17.56 -1.82
N ASP A 154 -0.67 17.77 -3.15
CA ASP A 154 -1.46 18.87 -3.69
C ASP A 154 -2.94 18.70 -3.31
N ASP A 155 -3.52 19.76 -2.72
CA ASP A 155 -4.92 19.79 -2.24
C ASP A 155 -5.27 18.71 -1.19
N VAL A 156 -4.30 18.20 -0.43
CA VAL A 156 -4.51 17.26 0.68
C VAL A 156 -4.77 18.00 1.98
N ASP A 157 -5.88 17.70 2.65
CA ASP A 157 -6.23 18.28 3.95
C ASP A 157 -5.63 17.49 5.12
N ASN A 158 -5.60 16.18 5.03
CA ASN A 158 -5.12 15.29 6.10
C ASN A 158 -4.35 14.10 5.54
N VAL A 159 -3.29 13.68 6.26
CA VAL A 159 -2.48 12.50 5.93
C VAL A 159 -2.52 11.53 7.09
N PHE A 160 -2.70 10.23 6.78
CA PHE A 160 -2.63 9.14 7.75
C PHE A 160 -1.72 8.03 7.26
N GLY A 161 -0.93 7.47 8.17
CA GLY A 161 -0.14 6.27 7.95
C GLY A 161 -0.16 5.42 9.22
N ILE A 162 0.05 4.13 9.05
CA ILE A 162 0.16 3.16 10.15
C ILE A 162 1.49 2.45 9.98
N HIS A 163 2.17 2.15 11.08
CA HIS A 163 3.37 1.33 11.09
C HIS A 163 3.22 0.19 12.10
N LEU A 164 3.52 -1.03 11.67
CA LEU A 164 3.58 -2.19 12.55
C LEU A 164 4.84 -2.10 13.41
N GLN A 165 4.72 -2.51 14.67
CA GLN A 165 5.85 -2.60 15.58
C GLN A 165 5.86 -3.98 16.22
N ALA A 166 7.02 -4.66 16.16
CA ALA A 166 7.21 -5.86 16.93
C ALA A 166 7.24 -5.49 18.43
N VAL A 167 6.40 -6.13 19.22
CA VAL A 167 6.42 -6.00 20.68
C VAL A 167 7.30 -7.12 21.20
N SER A 168 8.42 -6.77 21.83
CA SER A 168 9.33 -7.68 22.52
C SER A 168 8.79 -8.11 23.89
#